data_d9060f2bc294fdf939b90a21bb9340c2
#
_entry.id   d9060f2bc294fdf939b90a21bb9340c2
#
_cell.length_a   1.000
_cell.length_b   1.000
_cell.length_c   1.000
_cell.angle_alpha   90.00
_cell.angle_beta   90.00
_cell.angle_gamma   90.00
#
_symmetry.space_group_name_H-M   'P 1'
#
loop_
_entity.id
_entity.type
_entity.pdbx_description
1 polymer ?
#
loop_
_entity_poly.entity_id
_entity_poly.type
_entity_poly.pdbx_seq_one_letter_code
_entity_poly.pdbx_strand_id
1 'polypeptide(L)'
;MITTLRAVRREDAARLVLLLDQLGYPTDLAAVQERLDYWLDDPSSSLIGADQEGELVGIAALHLIPMLEVTGRFARLVALVVDDRCRGQGLGRQLVTAVEERAQDAGCVKLEVTSSRRRDRAHAFYQALGYEDLCATSARFIKPLKP
;
A
#
# COMPACT_ATOMS: atom_id res chain seq x y z
N MET A 1 6.35 0.00 -22.76
CA MET A 1 6.65 -1.14 -21.87
C MET A 1 5.38 -1.59 -21.18
N ILE A 2 5.08 -2.87 -21.20
CA ILE A 2 3.84 -3.40 -20.64
C ILE A 2 3.97 -3.56 -19.14
N THR A 3 2.98 -3.07 -18.40
CA THR A 3 2.89 -3.24 -16.96
C THR A 3 1.77 -4.22 -16.63
N THR A 4 2.08 -5.22 -15.84
CA THR A 4 1.11 -6.21 -15.35
C THR A 4 0.99 -6.07 -13.83
N LEU A 5 -0.24 -6.03 -13.32
CA LEU A 5 -0.49 -6.07 -11.88
C LEU A 5 -0.60 -7.54 -11.47
N ARG A 6 0.05 -7.89 -10.38
CA ARG A 6 0.08 -9.26 -9.86
C ARG A 6 0.31 -9.26 -8.35
N ALA A 7 0.09 -10.42 -7.73
CA ALA A 7 0.48 -10.60 -6.34
C ALA A 7 2.01 -10.54 -6.20
N VAL A 8 2.46 -9.95 -5.11
CA VAL A 8 3.88 -9.96 -4.73
C VAL A 8 4.26 -11.39 -4.29
N ARG A 9 5.47 -11.82 -4.62
CA ARG A 9 6.00 -13.14 -4.32
C ARG A 9 7.25 -13.02 -3.45
N ARG A 10 7.66 -14.11 -2.83
CA ARG A 10 8.89 -14.14 -2.00
C ARG A 10 10.13 -13.75 -2.81
N GLU A 11 10.16 -14.10 -4.09
CA GLU A 11 11.26 -13.78 -5.01
C GLU A 11 11.40 -12.28 -5.25
N ASP A 12 10.38 -11.49 -4.92
CA ASP A 12 10.41 -10.03 -5.06
C ASP A 12 11.12 -9.32 -3.91
N ALA A 13 11.61 -10.04 -2.90
CA ALA A 13 12.13 -9.43 -1.68
C ALA A 13 13.24 -8.39 -1.93
N ALA A 14 14.17 -8.68 -2.85
CA ALA A 14 15.25 -7.74 -3.17
C ALA A 14 14.71 -6.43 -3.77
N ARG A 15 13.70 -6.52 -4.63
CA ARG A 15 13.07 -5.33 -5.21
C ARG A 15 12.29 -4.55 -4.16
N LEU A 16 11.67 -5.25 -3.20
CA LEU A 16 10.98 -4.58 -2.09
C LEU A 16 11.94 -3.79 -1.21
N VAL A 17 13.15 -4.28 -0.97
CA VAL A 17 14.16 -3.52 -0.23
C VAL A 17 14.40 -2.16 -0.89
N LEU A 18 14.58 -2.16 -2.22
CA LEU A 18 14.81 -0.93 -2.98
C LEU A 18 13.60 0.00 -2.94
N LEU A 19 12.40 -0.54 -3.15
CA LEU A 19 11.18 0.27 -3.16
C LEU A 19 10.88 0.87 -1.78
N LEU A 20 11.10 0.12 -0.71
CA LEU A 20 10.92 0.63 0.65
C LEU A 20 11.94 1.71 0.99
N ASP A 21 13.18 1.58 0.52
CA ASP A 21 14.18 2.63 0.66
C ASP A 21 13.72 3.94 -0.01
N GLN A 22 13.20 3.84 -1.22
CA GLN A 22 12.66 5.01 -1.94
C GLN A 22 11.47 5.62 -1.21
N LEU A 23 10.67 4.79 -0.54
CA LEU A 23 9.54 5.27 0.26
C LEU A 23 9.99 5.99 1.54
N GLY A 24 11.23 5.80 1.97
CA GLY A 24 11.78 6.42 3.15
C GLY A 24 11.94 5.48 4.35
N TYR A 25 11.85 4.17 4.11
CA TYR A 25 11.97 3.15 5.15
C TYR A 25 13.09 2.17 4.81
N PRO A 26 14.36 2.59 4.94
CA PRO A 26 15.50 1.72 4.62
C PRO A 26 15.47 0.44 5.46
N THR A 27 15.79 -0.67 4.82
CA THR A 27 15.72 -1.99 5.45
C THR A 27 16.71 -2.93 4.74
N ASP A 28 16.71 -4.21 5.12
CA ASP A 28 17.57 -5.21 4.50
C ASP A 28 16.74 -6.42 4.03
N LEU A 29 17.40 -7.29 3.28
CA LEU A 29 16.75 -8.46 2.67
C LEU A 29 16.16 -9.40 3.72
N ALA A 30 16.90 -9.68 4.79
CA ALA A 30 16.43 -10.61 5.82
C ALA A 30 15.16 -10.09 6.50
N ALA A 31 15.11 -8.78 6.79
CA ALA A 31 13.93 -8.16 7.40
C ALA A 31 12.72 -8.22 6.46
N VAL A 32 12.92 -7.97 5.17
CA VAL A 32 11.83 -8.04 4.20
C VAL A 32 11.32 -9.47 4.04
N GLN A 33 12.21 -10.45 4.00
CA GLN A 33 11.82 -11.86 3.94
C GLN A 33 10.97 -12.25 5.15
N GLU A 34 11.35 -11.79 6.35
CA GLU A 34 10.56 -12.02 7.56
C GLU A 34 9.18 -11.38 7.47
N ARG A 35 9.09 -10.14 6.98
CA ARG A 35 7.80 -9.46 6.78
C ARG A 35 6.91 -10.19 5.79
N LEU A 36 7.48 -10.71 4.71
CA LEU A 36 6.71 -11.46 3.71
C LEU A 36 6.10 -12.73 4.30
N ASP A 37 6.70 -13.32 5.32
CA ASP A 37 6.10 -14.47 6.02
C ASP A 37 4.74 -14.12 6.62
N TYR A 38 4.57 -12.91 7.17
CA TYR A 38 3.28 -12.46 7.68
C TYR A 38 2.32 -12.11 6.54
N TRP A 39 2.80 -11.29 5.63
CA TRP A 39 1.95 -10.69 4.60
C TRP A 39 1.36 -11.71 3.65
N LEU A 40 2.14 -12.72 3.27
CA LEU A 40 1.69 -13.71 2.30
C LEU A 40 0.79 -14.78 2.91
N ASP A 41 0.85 -14.98 4.21
CA ASP A 41 0.03 -15.97 4.91
C ASP A 41 -1.27 -15.39 5.49
N ASP A 42 -1.39 -14.08 5.60
CA ASP A 42 -2.56 -13.43 6.20
C ASP A 42 -3.64 -13.18 5.14
N PRO A 43 -4.82 -13.87 5.25
CA PRO A 43 -5.89 -13.67 4.27
C PRO A 43 -6.51 -12.28 4.30
N SER A 44 -6.31 -11.52 5.39
CA SER A 44 -6.80 -10.13 5.51
C SER A 44 -5.81 -9.11 5.01
N SER A 45 -4.66 -9.53 4.50
CA SER A 45 -3.60 -8.65 4.00
C SER A 45 -3.32 -8.96 2.54
N SER A 46 -3.01 -7.94 1.76
CA SER A 46 -2.69 -8.12 0.34
C SER A 46 -1.54 -7.22 -0.07
N LEU A 47 -0.63 -7.78 -0.85
CA LEU A 47 0.45 -7.04 -1.51
C LEU A 47 0.22 -7.14 -3.01
N ILE A 48 -0.06 -6.00 -3.64
CA ILE A 48 -0.28 -5.92 -5.09
C ILE A 48 0.97 -5.30 -5.70
N GLY A 49 1.55 -5.99 -6.69
CA GLY A 49 2.74 -5.54 -7.37
C GLY A 49 2.47 -5.08 -8.79
N ALA A 50 3.22 -4.07 -9.22
CA ALA A 50 3.29 -3.68 -10.63
C ALA A 50 4.58 -4.26 -11.20
N ASP A 51 4.45 -5.03 -12.26
CA ASP A 51 5.53 -5.79 -12.89
C ASP A 51 5.79 -5.26 -14.30
N GLN A 52 7.04 -4.92 -14.58
CA GLN A 52 7.50 -4.61 -15.93
C GLN A 52 8.64 -5.58 -16.28
N GLU A 53 8.40 -6.44 -17.26
CA GLU A 53 9.39 -7.40 -17.77
C GLU A 53 9.95 -8.33 -16.66
N GLY A 54 9.08 -8.77 -15.76
CA GLY A 54 9.45 -9.66 -14.66
C GLY A 54 10.00 -8.97 -13.42
N GLU A 55 10.20 -7.66 -13.46
CA GLU A 55 10.74 -6.87 -12.35
C GLU A 55 9.64 -6.08 -11.65
N LEU A 56 9.62 -6.16 -10.33
CA LEU A 56 8.67 -5.40 -9.52
C LEU A 56 9.07 -3.92 -9.52
N VAL A 57 8.19 -3.06 -10.05
CA VAL A 57 8.45 -1.61 -10.17
C VAL A 57 7.49 -0.77 -9.32
N GLY A 58 6.58 -1.39 -8.61
CA GLY A 58 5.70 -0.70 -7.69
C GLY A 58 4.97 -1.69 -6.81
N ILE A 59 4.54 -1.22 -5.65
CA ILE A 59 3.73 -2.04 -4.72
C ILE A 59 2.65 -1.20 -4.05
N ALA A 60 1.56 -1.88 -3.71
CA ALA A 60 0.54 -1.38 -2.80
C ALA A 60 0.28 -2.43 -1.73
N ALA A 61 0.24 -2.02 -0.49
CA ALA A 61 0.02 -2.90 0.66
C ALA A 61 -1.27 -2.49 1.37
N LEU A 62 -2.20 -3.42 1.55
CA LEU A 62 -3.47 -3.12 2.19
C LEU A 62 -3.88 -4.18 3.20
N HIS A 63 -4.66 -3.74 4.17
CA HIS A 63 -5.31 -4.60 5.15
C HIS A 63 -6.83 -4.46 5.04
N LEU A 64 -7.54 -5.57 5.27
CA LEU A 64 -9.00 -5.60 5.39
C LEU A 64 -9.34 -5.73 6.87
N ILE A 65 -10.14 -4.80 7.39
CA ILE A 65 -10.37 -4.69 8.83
C ILE A 65 -11.88 -4.72 9.10
N PRO A 66 -12.39 -5.70 9.88
CA PRO A 66 -13.79 -5.69 10.28
C PRO A 66 -14.06 -4.57 11.28
N MET A 67 -15.23 -3.96 11.19
CA MET A 67 -15.68 -2.93 12.14
C MET A 67 -16.61 -3.55 13.17
N LEU A 68 -16.58 -3.01 14.39
CA LEU A 68 -17.49 -3.44 15.43
C LEU A 68 -18.70 -2.50 15.56
N GLU A 69 -18.46 -1.20 15.38
CA GLU A 69 -19.48 -0.16 15.56
C GLU A 69 -20.52 -0.12 14.44
N VAL A 70 -20.21 -0.69 13.28
CA VAL A 70 -21.14 -0.84 12.14
C VAL A 70 -20.89 -2.18 11.45
N THR A 71 -21.88 -2.64 10.68
CA THR A 71 -21.73 -3.85 9.90
C THR A 71 -20.85 -3.58 8.67
N GLY A 72 -19.82 -4.40 8.48
CA GLY A 72 -18.95 -4.30 7.33
C GLY A 72 -17.47 -4.24 7.69
N ARG A 73 -16.67 -4.01 6.67
CA ARG A 73 -15.22 -3.86 6.78
C ARG A 73 -14.79 -2.57 6.13
N PHE A 74 -13.60 -2.10 6.51
CA PHE A 74 -12.91 -1.09 5.72
C PHE A 74 -11.53 -1.62 5.32
N ALA A 75 -10.97 -1.04 4.28
CA ALA A 75 -9.62 -1.35 3.84
C ALA A 75 -8.69 -0.20 4.24
N ARG A 76 -7.45 -0.53 4.56
CA ARG A 76 -6.42 0.47 4.82
C ARG A 76 -5.25 0.25 3.89
N LEU A 77 -4.95 1.25 3.07
CA LEU A 77 -3.74 1.28 2.25
C LEU A 77 -2.61 1.81 3.12
N VAL A 78 -1.66 0.93 3.45
CA VAL A 78 -0.59 1.25 4.40
C VAL A 78 0.74 1.56 3.74
N ALA A 79 0.91 1.19 2.46
CA ALA A 79 2.10 1.55 1.70
C ALA A 79 1.76 1.59 0.22
N LEU A 80 2.28 2.59 -0.46
CA LEU A 80 2.19 2.74 -1.92
C LEU A 80 3.48 3.37 -2.41
N VAL A 81 4.19 2.69 -3.28
CA VAL A 81 5.42 3.23 -3.87
C VAL A 81 5.58 2.74 -5.30
N VAL A 82 6.05 3.64 -6.16
CA VAL A 82 6.43 3.36 -7.54
C VAL A 82 7.91 3.70 -7.69
N ASP A 83 8.68 2.83 -8.33
CA ASP A 83 10.10 3.05 -8.59
C ASP A 83 10.31 4.41 -9.27
N ASP A 84 11.29 5.17 -8.80
CA ASP A 84 11.60 6.51 -9.31
C ASP A 84 11.76 6.54 -10.82
N ARG A 85 12.33 5.46 -11.40
CA ARG A 85 12.54 5.34 -12.85
C ARG A 85 11.24 5.20 -13.63
N CYS A 86 10.15 4.83 -12.97
CA CYS A 86 8.87 4.51 -13.60
C CYS A 86 7.77 5.52 -13.26
N ARG A 87 8.10 6.62 -12.61
CA ARG A 87 7.12 7.66 -12.27
C ARG A 87 6.63 8.37 -13.53
N GLY A 88 5.41 8.89 -13.47
CA GLY A 88 4.79 9.58 -14.61
C GLY A 88 4.14 8.66 -15.63
N GLN A 89 4.08 7.35 -15.37
CA GLN A 89 3.44 6.37 -16.25
C GLN A 89 2.03 5.98 -15.80
N GLY A 90 1.51 6.58 -14.73
CA GLY A 90 0.19 6.25 -14.20
C GLY A 90 0.14 4.98 -13.37
N LEU A 91 1.28 4.43 -12.94
CA LEU A 91 1.33 3.19 -12.17
C LEU A 91 0.71 3.33 -10.79
N GLY A 92 0.92 4.46 -10.12
CA GLY A 92 0.31 4.73 -8.82
C GLY A 92 -1.21 4.69 -8.89
N ARG A 93 -1.79 5.30 -9.92
CA ARG A 93 -3.23 5.27 -10.16
C ARG A 93 -3.72 3.84 -10.41
N GLN A 94 -2.99 3.07 -11.22
CA GLN A 94 -3.34 1.67 -11.49
C GLN A 94 -3.33 0.83 -10.22
N LEU A 95 -2.33 1.03 -9.37
CA LEU A 95 -2.23 0.32 -8.09
C LEU A 95 -3.39 0.69 -7.15
N VAL A 96 -3.73 1.98 -7.04
CA VAL A 96 -4.87 2.41 -6.21
C VAL A 96 -6.17 1.84 -6.73
N THR A 97 -6.37 1.83 -8.06
CA THR A 97 -7.56 1.22 -8.66
C THR A 97 -7.68 -0.26 -8.29
N ALA A 98 -6.57 -1.00 -8.36
CA ALA A 98 -6.54 -2.41 -7.97
C ALA A 98 -6.85 -2.61 -6.48
N VAL A 99 -6.36 -1.72 -5.62
CA VAL A 99 -6.66 -1.73 -4.19
C VAL A 99 -8.16 -1.50 -3.95
N GLU A 100 -8.74 -0.52 -4.65
CA GLU A 100 -10.17 -0.21 -4.54
C GLU A 100 -11.02 -1.40 -4.98
N GLU A 101 -10.66 -2.04 -6.09
CA GLU A 101 -11.36 -3.23 -6.58
C GLU A 101 -11.27 -4.38 -5.56
N ARG A 102 -10.08 -4.61 -5.02
CA ARG A 102 -9.88 -5.65 -3.99
C ARG A 102 -10.72 -5.37 -2.75
N ALA A 103 -10.78 -4.11 -2.31
CA ALA A 103 -11.59 -3.71 -1.16
C ALA A 103 -13.09 -3.90 -1.44
N GLN A 104 -13.55 -3.49 -2.61
CA GLN A 104 -14.95 -3.65 -3.01
C GLN A 104 -15.35 -5.13 -3.07
N ASP A 105 -14.51 -5.98 -3.66
CA ASP A 105 -14.75 -7.42 -3.74
C ASP A 105 -14.82 -8.07 -2.36
N ALA A 106 -14.13 -7.52 -1.38
CA ALA A 106 -14.16 -8.00 0.01
C ALA A 106 -15.31 -7.42 0.83
N GLY A 107 -16.18 -6.60 0.22
CA GLY A 107 -17.31 -6.00 0.90
C GLY A 107 -16.95 -4.79 1.77
N CYS A 108 -15.82 -4.15 1.51
CA CYS A 108 -15.43 -2.95 2.27
C CYS A 108 -16.31 -1.76 1.91
N VAL A 109 -16.67 -0.98 2.94
CA VAL A 109 -17.52 0.20 2.77
C VAL A 109 -16.71 1.47 2.54
N LYS A 110 -15.42 1.45 2.84
CA LYS A 110 -14.51 2.58 2.61
C LYS A 110 -13.07 2.10 2.52
N LEU A 111 -12.22 2.97 1.99
CA LEU A 111 -10.77 2.79 1.94
C LEU A 111 -10.12 3.98 2.63
N GLU A 112 -9.28 3.70 3.61
CA GLU A 112 -8.49 4.72 4.30
C GLU A 112 -7.04 4.66 3.84
N VAL A 113 -6.42 5.83 3.73
CA VAL A 113 -5.01 5.96 3.40
C VAL A 113 -4.34 6.81 4.47
N THR A 114 -3.21 6.34 4.99
CA THR A 114 -2.39 7.13 5.90
C THR A 114 -1.15 7.62 5.16
N SER A 115 -0.94 8.93 5.14
CA SER A 115 0.21 9.54 4.49
C SER A 115 0.81 10.60 5.41
N SER A 116 2.16 10.69 5.45
CA SER A 116 2.83 11.71 6.22
C SER A 116 2.45 13.11 5.73
N ARG A 117 2.27 14.07 6.64
CA ARG A 117 2.00 15.47 6.29
C ARG A 117 3.10 16.11 5.45
N ARG A 118 4.31 15.56 5.49
CA ARG A 118 5.43 16.05 4.69
C ARG A 118 5.39 15.63 3.23
N ARG A 119 4.44 14.75 2.85
CA ARG A 119 4.34 14.21 1.50
C ARG A 119 3.27 14.95 0.70
N ASP A 120 3.52 16.24 0.39
CA ASP A 120 2.54 17.08 -0.31
C ASP A 120 2.11 16.50 -1.65
N ARG A 121 3.03 15.88 -2.40
CA ARG A 121 2.72 15.23 -3.67
C ARG A 121 1.74 14.06 -3.48
N ALA A 122 1.94 13.26 -2.43
CA ALA A 122 1.04 12.15 -2.12
C ALA A 122 -0.34 12.67 -1.74
N HIS A 123 -0.42 13.74 -0.95
CA HIS A 123 -1.70 14.34 -0.58
C HIS A 123 -2.46 14.83 -1.82
N ALA A 124 -1.78 15.55 -2.71
CA ALA A 124 -2.38 16.01 -3.96
C ALA A 124 -2.84 14.85 -4.84
N PHE A 125 -2.04 13.78 -4.91
CA PHE A 125 -2.36 12.56 -5.64
C PHE A 125 -3.66 11.92 -5.14
N TYR A 126 -3.78 11.72 -3.82
CA TYR A 126 -4.99 11.10 -3.25
C TYR A 126 -6.21 11.99 -3.41
N GLN A 127 -6.07 13.29 -3.21
CA GLN A 127 -7.19 14.22 -3.39
C GLN A 127 -7.68 14.25 -4.84
N ALA A 128 -6.75 14.16 -5.80
CA ALA A 128 -7.11 14.08 -7.22
C ALA A 128 -7.88 12.80 -7.56
N LEU A 129 -7.70 11.73 -6.78
CA LEU A 129 -8.43 10.48 -6.94
C LEU A 129 -9.73 10.43 -6.14
N GLY A 130 -10.13 11.53 -5.49
CA GLY A 130 -11.37 11.62 -4.75
C GLY A 130 -11.29 11.29 -3.27
N TYR A 131 -10.10 11.17 -2.72
CA TYR A 131 -9.92 10.94 -1.28
C TYR A 131 -10.00 12.25 -0.52
N GLU A 132 -10.71 12.23 0.60
CA GLU A 132 -10.94 13.39 1.46
C GLU A 132 -9.97 13.36 2.65
N ASP A 133 -9.34 14.50 2.96
CA ASP A 133 -8.49 14.65 4.13
C ASP A 133 -9.36 14.93 5.35
N LEU A 134 -9.43 13.97 6.28
CA LEU A 134 -10.27 14.06 7.48
C LEU A 134 -9.49 14.52 8.72
N CYS A 135 -8.27 14.99 8.58
CA CYS A 135 -7.44 15.41 9.72
C CYS A 135 -8.02 16.59 10.50
N ALA A 136 -8.93 17.37 9.90
CA ALA A 136 -9.61 18.45 10.60
C ALA A 136 -10.62 17.92 11.65
N THR A 137 -11.14 16.72 11.47
CA THR A 137 -12.15 16.11 12.34
C THR A 137 -11.67 14.85 13.04
N SER A 138 -10.48 14.35 12.68
CA SER A 138 -9.89 13.15 13.26
C SER A 138 -8.49 13.44 13.76
N ALA A 139 -8.14 12.91 14.91
CA ALA A 139 -6.82 12.98 15.49
C ALA A 139 -6.20 11.59 15.54
N ARG A 140 -4.88 11.52 15.44
CA ARG A 140 -4.13 10.29 15.52
C ARG A 140 -3.28 10.30 16.79
N PHE A 141 -3.48 9.30 17.64
CA PHE A 141 -2.73 9.16 18.90
C PHE A 141 -1.85 7.92 18.81
N ILE A 142 -0.57 8.04 19.17
CA ILE A 142 0.38 6.94 19.15
C ILE A 142 1.12 6.87 20.47
N LYS A 143 1.25 5.67 20.99
CA LYS A 143 2.12 5.36 22.12
C LYS A 143 2.99 4.17 21.74
N PRO A 144 4.31 4.31 21.70
CA PRO A 144 5.17 3.16 21.48
C PRO A 144 4.99 2.13 22.58
N LEU A 145 4.93 0.86 22.21
CA LEU A 145 4.83 -0.24 23.15
C LEU A 145 6.14 -1.01 23.17
N LYS A 146 6.61 -1.37 24.35
CA LYS A 146 7.79 -2.21 24.47
C LYS A 146 7.41 -3.66 24.17
N PRO A 147 8.24 -4.37 23.38
CA PRO A 147 8.00 -5.78 23.12
C PRO A 147 8.13 -6.64 24.38
#